data_fb22cc375083e4d535e54464049043cd
#
_entry.id   fb22cc375083e4d535e54464049043cd
#
_cell.length_a   1.000
_cell.length_b   1.000
_cell.length_c   1.000
_cell.angle_alpha   90.00
_cell.angle_beta   90.00
_cell.angle_gamma   90.00
#
_symmetry.space_group_name_H-M   'P 1'
#
loop_
_entity.id
_entity.type
_entity.pdbx_description
1 polymer ?
#
loop_
_entity_poly.entity_id
_entity_poly.type
_entity_poly.pdbx_seq_one_letter_code
_entity_poly.pdbx_strand_id
1 'polypeptide(L)'
;RYRSSAASDVYKRQISTIPGQNTIGIELPNTFRENVYLSEIISSSNFKNKDIKLPIALGKSISGIPITGDLSSMPHLLIAGTTGSGKSVCINTIILSLLYKHSPDKCKFILIDPKMLELSTYEGIPHLLCPVITEAKKAASVLGWVVKEMESRYKLMTREGVKNIDGYNSKHTHSMPYIVVIVDEMSDLMLVAGKE
;
A
#
# COMPACT_ATOMS: atom_id res chain seq x y z
N ARG A 1 -12.91 -40.28 -10.46
CA ARG A 1 -12.85 -38.80 -10.57
C ARG A 1 -12.88 -38.06 -9.22
N TYR A 2 -13.28 -38.69 -8.11
CA TYR A 2 -13.34 -38.11 -6.78
C TYR A 2 -12.01 -38.12 -6.00
N ARG A 3 -10.98 -38.84 -6.46
CA ARG A 3 -9.69 -38.98 -5.74
C ARG A 3 -8.73 -37.83 -5.95
N SER A 4 -8.84 -37.04 -7.02
CA SER A 4 -7.92 -35.93 -7.29
C SER A 4 -8.24 -34.66 -6.50
N SER A 5 -9.51 -34.42 -6.12
CA SER A 5 -9.89 -33.27 -5.30
C SER A 5 -9.50 -33.45 -3.83
N ALA A 6 -9.63 -34.66 -3.30
CA ALA A 6 -9.25 -34.96 -1.91
C ALA A 6 -7.74 -34.81 -1.65
N ALA A 7 -6.89 -35.15 -2.64
CA ALA A 7 -5.44 -35.00 -2.50
C ALA A 7 -5.01 -33.51 -2.52
N SER A 8 -5.66 -32.65 -3.32
CA SER A 8 -5.38 -31.23 -3.33
C SER A 8 -5.86 -30.52 -2.06
N ASP A 9 -6.91 -31.01 -1.41
CA ASP A 9 -7.44 -30.45 -0.17
C ASP A 9 -6.56 -30.78 1.05
N VAL A 10 -5.87 -31.90 1.06
CA VAL A 10 -4.96 -32.29 2.16
C VAL A 10 -3.79 -31.30 2.28
N TYR A 11 -3.27 -30.79 1.17
CA TYR A 11 -2.17 -29.81 1.18
C TYR A 11 -2.59 -28.38 1.54
N LYS A 12 -3.88 -28.09 1.56
CA LYS A 12 -4.42 -26.75 1.90
C LYS A 12 -4.89 -26.63 3.35
N ARG A 13 -4.89 -27.71 4.10
CA ARG A 13 -5.25 -27.71 5.52
C ARG A 13 -4.03 -27.30 6.32
N GLN A 14 -4.15 -26.27 7.13
CA GLN A 14 -3.08 -25.83 8.02
C GLN A 14 -3.50 -26.06 9.46
N ILE A 15 -2.57 -26.57 10.25
CA ILE A 15 -2.71 -26.73 11.69
C ILE A 15 -1.72 -25.78 12.33
N SER A 16 -2.20 -24.84 13.13
CA SER A 16 -1.38 -23.85 13.80
C SER A 16 -1.78 -23.71 15.27
N THR A 17 -0.81 -23.39 16.12
CA THR A 17 -1.10 -22.96 17.48
C THR A 17 -1.63 -21.53 17.48
N ILE A 18 -2.66 -21.27 18.27
CA ILE A 18 -3.20 -19.91 18.43
C ILE A 18 -2.39 -19.22 19.54
N PRO A 19 -1.65 -18.13 19.24
CA PRO A 19 -0.85 -17.43 20.24
C PRO A 19 -1.72 -16.95 21.41
N GLY A 20 -1.28 -17.24 22.64
CA GLY A 20 -1.98 -16.85 23.86
C GLY A 20 -3.16 -17.74 24.26
N GLN A 21 -3.40 -18.84 23.55
CA GLN A 21 -4.44 -19.82 23.89
C GLN A 21 -3.88 -21.25 23.91
N ASN A 22 -4.41 -22.09 24.79
CA ASN A 22 -4.06 -23.52 24.84
C ASN A 22 -4.88 -24.34 23.84
N THR A 23 -5.04 -23.82 22.61
CA THR A 23 -5.86 -24.43 21.56
C THR A 23 -5.09 -24.53 20.26
N ILE A 24 -5.45 -25.51 19.45
CA ILE A 24 -4.93 -25.72 18.11
C ILE A 24 -5.97 -25.22 17.11
N GLY A 25 -5.55 -24.34 16.21
CA GLY A 25 -6.37 -23.88 15.09
C GLY A 25 -6.25 -24.84 13.90
N ILE A 26 -7.35 -25.27 13.33
CA ILE A 26 -7.40 -26.06 12.09
C ILE A 26 -8.09 -25.20 11.03
N GLU A 27 -7.34 -24.81 10.00
CA GLU A 27 -7.86 -24.07 8.86
C GLU A 27 -8.35 -25.05 7.79
N LEU A 28 -9.60 -24.91 7.39
CA LEU A 28 -10.21 -25.65 6.30
C LEU A 28 -10.59 -24.68 5.17
N PRO A 29 -10.20 -24.95 3.93
CA PRO A 29 -10.61 -24.12 2.82
C PRO A 29 -12.14 -24.18 2.61
N ASN A 30 -12.77 -23.02 2.45
CA ASN A 30 -14.19 -22.94 2.15
C ASN A 30 -14.47 -23.54 0.75
N THR A 31 -15.52 -24.33 0.64
CA THR A 31 -16.02 -24.84 -0.64
C THR A 31 -16.60 -23.72 -1.50
N PHE A 32 -17.22 -22.74 -0.88
CA PHE A 32 -17.73 -21.52 -1.51
C PHE A 32 -16.90 -20.33 -1.01
N ARG A 33 -16.30 -19.58 -1.94
CA ARG A 33 -15.53 -18.38 -1.61
C ARG A 33 -16.38 -17.16 -1.85
N GLU A 34 -16.58 -16.36 -0.81
CA GLU A 34 -17.23 -15.06 -0.92
C GLU A 34 -16.25 -14.01 -1.43
N ASN A 35 -16.75 -13.02 -2.17
CA ASN A 35 -15.98 -11.86 -2.57
C ASN A 35 -15.84 -10.91 -1.39
N VAL A 36 -14.63 -10.40 -1.18
CA VAL A 36 -14.36 -9.33 -0.22
C VAL A 36 -14.30 -8.02 -0.98
N TYR A 37 -15.27 -7.15 -0.71
CA TYR A 37 -15.35 -5.85 -1.39
C TYR A 37 -14.57 -4.78 -0.65
N LEU A 38 -13.85 -3.94 -1.40
CA LEU A 38 -13.12 -2.80 -0.84
C LEU A 38 -14.03 -1.87 -0.03
N SER A 39 -15.26 -1.66 -0.48
CA SER A 39 -16.26 -0.84 0.20
C SER A 39 -16.55 -1.28 1.63
N GLU A 40 -16.53 -2.59 1.90
CA GLU A 40 -16.75 -3.12 3.25
C GLU A 40 -15.62 -2.72 4.20
N ILE A 41 -14.37 -2.75 3.72
CA ILE A 41 -13.21 -2.37 4.54
C ILE A 41 -13.18 -0.87 4.77
N ILE A 42 -13.39 -0.06 3.72
CA ILE A 42 -13.40 1.42 3.81
C ILE A 42 -14.53 1.91 4.72
N SER A 43 -15.67 1.21 4.75
CA SER A 43 -16.80 1.56 5.61
C SER A 43 -16.60 1.19 7.08
N SER A 44 -15.62 0.33 7.38
CA SER A 44 -15.37 -0.15 8.73
C SER A 44 -14.90 0.95 9.70
N SER A 45 -15.14 0.75 10.99
CA SER A 45 -14.66 1.64 12.05
C SER A 45 -13.14 1.72 12.10
N ASN A 46 -12.46 0.61 11.82
CA ASN A 46 -11.00 0.55 11.80
C ASN A 46 -10.42 1.47 10.73
N PHE A 47 -10.97 1.47 9.51
CA PHE A 47 -10.52 2.35 8.43
C PHE A 47 -10.80 3.83 8.72
N LYS A 48 -11.92 4.12 9.39
CA LYS A 48 -12.32 5.49 9.76
C LYS A 48 -11.59 6.04 10.98
N ASN A 49 -10.83 5.21 11.68
CA ASN A 49 -10.06 5.65 12.85
C ASN A 49 -9.14 6.83 12.48
N LYS A 50 -9.21 7.91 13.28
CA LYS A 50 -8.45 9.14 13.08
C LYS A 50 -6.97 9.00 13.45
N ASP A 51 -6.63 8.01 14.27
CA ASP A 51 -5.24 7.76 14.68
C ASP A 51 -4.41 7.14 13.55
N ILE A 52 -5.07 6.46 12.60
CA ILE A 52 -4.43 5.90 11.41
C ILE A 52 -4.26 7.01 10.37
N LYS A 53 -3.01 7.33 10.05
CA LYS A 53 -2.66 8.47 9.18
C LYS A 53 -2.82 8.14 7.71
N LEU A 54 -2.28 7.01 7.27
CA LEU A 54 -2.36 6.54 5.89
C LEU A 54 -3.01 5.14 5.86
N PRO A 55 -4.34 5.05 6.07
CA PRO A 55 -5.02 3.76 6.13
C PRO A 55 -5.01 3.07 4.77
N ILE A 56 -4.65 1.79 4.79
CA ILE A 56 -4.72 0.89 3.65
C ILE A 56 -5.63 -0.29 3.96
N ALA A 57 -6.58 -0.56 3.08
CA ALA A 57 -7.47 -1.70 3.21
C ALA A 57 -6.73 -2.97 2.80
N LEU A 58 -6.58 -3.92 3.72
CA LEU A 58 -5.84 -5.16 3.46
C LEU A 58 -6.77 -6.34 3.15
N GLY A 59 -8.02 -6.30 3.62
CA GLY A 59 -8.98 -7.36 3.42
C GLY A 59 -9.72 -7.74 4.69
N LYS A 60 -10.06 -9.01 4.82
CA LYS A 60 -10.69 -9.58 6.03
C LYS A 60 -9.84 -10.70 6.60
N SER A 61 -9.88 -10.86 7.92
CA SER A 61 -9.34 -12.05 8.58
C SER A 61 -10.15 -13.29 8.23
N ILE A 62 -9.65 -14.46 8.62
CA ILE A 62 -10.38 -15.73 8.47
C ILE A 62 -11.71 -15.73 9.25
N SER A 63 -11.84 -14.88 10.28
CA SER A 63 -13.09 -14.69 11.04
C SER A 63 -14.01 -13.60 10.45
N GLY A 64 -13.68 -13.05 9.27
CA GLY A 64 -14.48 -12.04 8.59
C GLY A 64 -14.30 -10.61 9.10
N ILE A 65 -13.36 -10.35 10.00
CA ILE A 65 -13.11 -9.03 10.56
C ILE A 65 -12.30 -8.19 9.56
N PRO A 66 -12.74 -6.95 9.22
CA PRO A 66 -11.97 -6.04 8.37
C PRO A 66 -10.60 -5.72 8.94
N ILE A 67 -9.56 -5.82 8.10
CA ILE A 67 -8.18 -5.52 8.46
C ILE A 67 -7.72 -4.29 7.68
N THR A 68 -7.24 -3.30 8.43
CA THR A 68 -6.67 -2.06 7.92
C THR A 68 -5.24 -1.91 8.45
N GLY A 69 -4.31 -1.59 7.57
CA GLY A 69 -2.96 -1.21 7.94
C GLY A 69 -2.78 0.31 7.94
N ASP A 70 -1.68 0.79 8.50
CA ASP A 70 -1.25 2.18 8.40
C ASP A 70 0.08 2.25 7.65
N LEU A 71 0.06 2.80 6.45
CA LEU A 71 1.28 2.94 5.63
C LEU A 71 2.29 3.88 6.27
N SER A 72 1.85 4.84 7.09
CA SER A 72 2.75 5.76 7.80
C SER A 72 3.65 5.04 8.81
N SER A 73 3.19 3.93 9.37
CA SER A 73 3.98 3.07 10.26
C SER A 73 4.88 2.08 9.51
N MET A 74 4.68 1.95 8.19
CA MET A 74 5.45 1.11 7.28
C MET A 74 6.02 1.97 6.13
N PRO A 75 6.97 2.88 6.41
CA PRO A 75 7.41 3.89 5.44
C PRO A 75 8.07 3.30 4.19
N HIS A 76 8.54 2.05 4.28
CA HIS A 76 9.09 1.27 3.16
C HIS A 76 8.39 -0.08 3.13
N LEU A 77 7.50 -0.26 2.16
CA LEU A 77 6.72 -1.47 1.99
C LEU A 77 7.13 -2.18 0.70
N LEU A 78 7.57 -3.43 0.82
CA LEU A 78 7.81 -4.31 -0.32
C LEU A 78 6.63 -5.24 -0.51
N ILE A 79 6.06 -5.23 -1.72
CA ILE A 79 4.97 -6.13 -2.12
C ILE A 79 5.51 -7.07 -3.19
N ALA A 80 5.49 -8.37 -2.93
CA ALA A 80 5.95 -9.39 -3.85
C ALA A 80 4.89 -10.46 -4.04
N GLY A 81 4.83 -11.01 -5.25
CA GLY A 81 3.90 -12.08 -5.57
C GLY A 81 4.08 -12.57 -7.01
N THR A 82 3.74 -13.83 -7.24
CA THR A 82 3.71 -14.43 -8.59
C THR A 82 2.52 -13.91 -9.40
N THR A 83 2.54 -14.10 -10.69
CA THR A 83 1.40 -13.78 -11.56
C THR A 83 0.11 -14.43 -11.03
N GLY A 84 -0.95 -13.65 -10.92
CA GLY A 84 -2.24 -14.11 -10.37
C GLY A 84 -2.30 -14.17 -8.83
N SER A 85 -1.25 -13.76 -8.10
CA SER A 85 -1.27 -13.73 -6.63
C SER A 85 -2.06 -12.56 -6.04
N GLY A 86 -2.45 -11.58 -6.86
CA GLY A 86 -3.17 -10.38 -6.45
C GLY A 86 -2.29 -9.16 -6.17
N LYS A 87 -1.01 -9.14 -6.59
CA LYS A 87 -0.11 -7.98 -6.45
C LYS A 87 -0.75 -6.69 -6.98
N SER A 88 -1.23 -6.69 -8.22
CA SER A 88 -1.86 -5.53 -8.87
C SER A 88 -3.13 -5.09 -8.14
N VAL A 89 -3.95 -6.05 -7.69
CA VAL A 89 -5.14 -5.75 -6.89
C VAL A 89 -4.75 -5.09 -5.58
N CYS A 90 -3.71 -5.57 -4.91
CA CYS A 90 -3.21 -4.99 -3.66
C CYS A 90 -2.73 -3.54 -3.86
N ILE A 91 -1.93 -3.28 -4.91
CA ILE A 91 -1.45 -1.93 -5.23
C ILE A 91 -2.62 -0.99 -5.50
N ASN A 92 -3.59 -1.40 -6.34
CA ASN A 92 -4.79 -0.62 -6.62
C ASN A 92 -5.60 -0.36 -5.34
N THR A 93 -5.74 -1.36 -4.49
CA THR A 93 -6.44 -1.23 -3.20
C THR A 93 -5.76 -0.20 -2.29
N ILE A 94 -4.43 -0.17 -2.25
CA ILE A 94 -3.66 0.82 -1.48
C ILE A 94 -3.91 2.24 -2.02
N ILE A 95 -3.80 2.43 -3.34
CA ILE A 95 -4.04 3.73 -3.97
C ILE A 95 -5.47 4.21 -3.68
N LEU A 96 -6.46 3.38 -3.95
CA LEU A 96 -7.86 3.71 -3.72
C LEU A 96 -8.14 4.01 -2.25
N SER A 97 -7.57 3.25 -1.31
CA SER A 97 -7.72 3.51 0.12
C SER A 97 -7.28 4.93 0.48
N LEU A 98 -6.12 5.35 -0.02
CA LEU A 98 -5.58 6.69 0.25
C LEU A 98 -6.38 7.79 -0.45
N LEU A 99 -6.86 7.55 -1.68
CA LEU A 99 -7.74 8.48 -2.41
C LEU A 99 -9.09 8.68 -1.69
N TYR A 100 -9.65 7.63 -1.12
CA TYR A 100 -10.87 7.73 -0.32
C TYR A 100 -10.67 8.45 1.02
N LYS A 101 -9.47 8.37 1.59
CA LYS A 101 -9.18 8.99 2.89
C LYS A 101 -8.75 10.44 2.79
N HIS A 102 -7.98 10.80 1.77
CA HIS A 102 -7.27 12.08 1.70
C HIS A 102 -7.58 12.86 0.42
N SER A 103 -7.78 14.15 0.59
CA SER A 103 -7.78 15.12 -0.50
C SER A 103 -6.36 15.41 -1.03
N PRO A 104 -6.22 16.00 -2.23
CA PRO A 104 -4.92 16.27 -2.86
C PRO A 104 -3.98 17.17 -2.06
N ASP A 105 -4.50 17.99 -1.16
CA ASP A 105 -3.72 18.84 -0.26
C ASP A 105 -3.13 18.10 0.95
N LYS A 106 -3.62 16.88 1.22
CA LYS A 106 -3.17 16.05 2.34
C LYS A 106 -2.28 14.89 1.92
N CYS A 107 -2.50 14.35 0.72
CA CYS A 107 -1.73 13.23 0.19
C CYS A 107 -1.46 13.41 -1.29
N LYS A 108 -0.21 13.24 -1.68
CA LYS A 108 0.27 13.30 -3.06
C LYS A 108 0.90 11.99 -3.47
N PHE A 109 0.83 11.69 -4.76
CA PHE A 109 1.40 10.47 -5.32
C PHE A 109 2.48 10.76 -6.36
N ILE A 110 3.46 9.89 -6.39
CA ILE A 110 4.38 9.67 -7.50
C ILE A 110 4.22 8.21 -7.90
N LEU A 111 3.79 7.98 -9.14
CA LEU A 111 3.54 6.64 -9.68
C LEU A 111 4.56 6.32 -10.76
N ILE A 112 5.23 5.18 -10.63
CA ILE A 112 6.26 4.70 -11.56
C ILE A 112 5.82 3.33 -12.08
N ASP A 113 5.56 3.23 -13.38
CA ASP A 113 5.09 2.03 -14.05
C ASP A 113 5.83 1.85 -15.38
N PRO A 114 7.01 1.18 -15.36
CA PRO A 114 7.81 0.98 -16.56
C PRO A 114 7.11 0.20 -17.68
N LYS A 115 6.14 -0.63 -17.33
CA LYS A 115 5.38 -1.48 -18.27
C LYS A 115 4.11 -0.83 -18.81
N MET A 116 3.67 0.28 -18.22
CA MET A 116 2.43 0.99 -18.59
C MET A 116 1.15 0.12 -18.50
N LEU A 117 1.12 -0.84 -17.59
CA LEU A 117 0.02 -1.82 -17.52
C LEU A 117 -0.95 -1.57 -16.36
N GLU A 118 -0.45 -1.07 -15.23
CA GLU A 118 -1.18 -1.10 -13.97
C GLU A 118 -1.61 0.29 -13.49
N LEU A 119 -0.73 1.29 -13.60
CA LEU A 119 -0.92 2.60 -12.97
C LEU A 119 -1.39 3.71 -13.92
N SER A 120 -1.44 3.46 -15.22
CA SER A 120 -1.88 4.43 -16.24
C SER A 120 -3.33 4.90 -16.06
N THR A 121 -4.17 4.09 -15.41
CA THR A 121 -5.56 4.45 -15.08
C THR A 121 -5.67 5.64 -14.12
N TYR A 122 -4.60 5.95 -13.39
CA TYR A 122 -4.54 7.08 -12.45
C TYR A 122 -4.02 8.38 -13.09
N GLU A 123 -3.71 8.37 -14.39
CA GLU A 123 -3.24 9.57 -15.07
C GLU A 123 -4.26 10.72 -14.96
N GLY A 124 -3.76 11.91 -14.64
CA GLY A 124 -4.61 13.11 -14.55
C GLY A 124 -5.35 13.30 -13.22
N ILE A 125 -5.25 12.41 -12.24
CA ILE A 125 -5.84 12.66 -10.92
C ILE A 125 -5.13 13.82 -10.20
N PRO A 126 -5.85 14.66 -9.43
CA PRO A 126 -5.27 15.85 -8.81
C PRO A 126 -4.25 15.54 -7.69
N HIS A 127 -4.19 14.30 -7.24
CA HIS A 127 -3.22 13.84 -6.24
C HIS A 127 -1.81 13.62 -6.82
N LEU A 128 -1.65 13.50 -8.15
CA LEU A 128 -0.34 13.30 -8.76
C LEU A 128 0.54 14.55 -8.66
N LEU A 129 1.81 14.37 -8.29
CA LEU A 129 2.84 15.43 -8.34
C LEU A 129 3.40 15.61 -9.74
N CYS A 130 3.41 14.56 -10.54
CA CYS A 130 3.84 14.55 -11.94
C CYS A 130 3.05 13.46 -12.69
N PRO A 131 3.01 13.48 -14.02
CA PRO A 131 2.45 12.39 -14.81
C PRO A 131 3.03 11.03 -14.43
N VAL A 132 2.31 9.94 -14.66
CA VAL A 132 2.79 8.59 -14.40
C VAL A 132 4.09 8.36 -15.16
N ILE A 133 5.12 7.92 -14.44
CA ILE A 133 6.48 7.80 -14.98
C ILE A 133 6.66 6.41 -15.57
N THR A 134 6.98 6.37 -16.86
CA THR A 134 7.17 5.12 -17.60
C THR A 134 8.60 4.86 -18.03
N GLU A 135 9.44 5.90 -18.01
CA GLU A 135 10.84 5.82 -18.42
C GLU A 135 11.78 5.68 -17.20
N ALA A 136 12.66 4.70 -17.22
CA ALA A 136 13.57 4.42 -16.11
C ALA A 136 14.50 5.62 -15.76
N LYS A 137 14.98 6.37 -16.76
CA LYS A 137 15.79 7.56 -16.50
C LYS A 137 15.03 8.65 -15.76
N LYS A 138 13.79 8.88 -16.15
CA LYS A 138 12.91 9.83 -15.45
C LYS A 138 12.60 9.33 -14.03
N ALA A 139 12.39 8.02 -13.86
CA ALA A 139 12.18 7.43 -12.55
C ALA A 139 13.37 7.68 -11.61
N ALA A 140 14.60 7.44 -12.07
CA ALA A 140 15.81 7.72 -11.29
C ALA A 140 15.91 9.20 -10.88
N SER A 141 15.65 10.11 -11.82
CA SER A 141 15.65 11.56 -11.55
C SER A 141 14.61 11.97 -10.52
N VAL A 142 13.42 11.42 -10.61
CA VAL A 142 12.31 11.71 -9.66
C VAL A 142 12.60 11.11 -8.29
N LEU A 143 13.15 9.91 -8.21
CA LEU A 143 13.58 9.33 -6.93
C LEU A 143 14.68 10.17 -6.27
N GLY A 144 15.62 10.70 -7.06
CA GLY A 144 16.60 11.68 -6.59
C GLY A 144 15.97 12.97 -6.06
N TRP A 145 14.90 13.45 -6.70
CA TRP A 145 14.13 14.57 -6.19
C TRP A 145 13.42 14.23 -4.86
N VAL A 146 12.84 13.04 -4.73
CA VAL A 146 12.19 12.58 -3.49
C VAL A 146 13.15 12.61 -2.31
N VAL A 147 14.42 12.17 -2.52
CA VAL A 147 15.45 12.22 -1.47
C VAL A 147 15.72 13.67 -1.06
N LYS A 148 15.88 14.58 -2.01
CA LYS A 148 16.09 16.01 -1.71
C LYS A 148 14.92 16.65 -1.00
N GLU A 149 13.70 16.30 -1.39
CA GLU A 149 12.47 16.77 -0.73
C GLU A 149 12.41 16.25 0.71
N MET A 150 12.70 14.98 0.94
CA MET A 150 12.79 14.40 2.29
C MET A 150 13.79 15.14 3.17
N GLU A 151 15.01 15.38 2.66
CA GLU A 151 16.04 16.15 3.39
C GLU A 151 15.61 17.59 3.70
N SER A 152 14.95 18.23 2.74
CA SER A 152 14.39 19.58 2.90
C SER A 152 13.35 19.61 4.03
N ARG A 153 12.46 18.63 4.05
CA ARG A 153 11.44 18.47 5.10
C ARG A 153 12.06 18.22 6.47
N TYR A 154 13.13 17.41 6.56
CA TYR A 154 13.86 17.23 7.81
C TYR A 154 14.44 18.54 8.35
N LYS A 155 15.04 19.35 7.47
CA LYS A 155 15.57 20.67 7.84
C LYS A 155 14.47 21.61 8.36
N LEU A 156 13.30 21.62 7.68
CA LEU A 156 12.15 22.42 8.12
C LEU A 156 11.63 21.95 9.48
N MET A 157 11.43 20.65 9.66
CA MET A 157 10.95 20.10 10.93
C MET A 157 11.95 20.35 12.08
N THR A 158 13.25 20.28 11.81
CA THR A 158 14.30 20.59 12.79
C THR A 158 14.26 22.06 13.20
N ARG A 159 14.08 23.00 12.27
CA ARG A 159 13.96 24.44 12.57
C ARG A 159 12.75 24.73 13.44
N GLU A 160 11.63 24.05 13.20
CA GLU A 160 10.39 24.19 13.95
C GLU A 160 10.40 23.44 15.29
N GLY A 161 11.44 22.65 15.57
CA GLY A 161 11.54 21.83 16.77
C GLY A 161 10.47 20.74 16.85
N VAL A 162 10.03 20.21 15.70
CA VAL A 162 9.02 19.14 15.62
C VAL A 162 9.63 17.83 15.13
N LYS A 163 9.05 16.70 15.55
CA LYS A 163 9.60 15.38 15.28
C LYS A 163 8.99 14.69 14.05
N ASN A 164 7.83 15.15 13.59
CA ASN A 164 7.07 14.53 12.52
C ASN A 164 6.22 15.56 11.76
N ILE A 165 5.64 15.11 10.64
CA ILE A 165 4.80 15.92 9.78
C ILE A 165 3.54 16.45 10.49
N ASP A 166 2.95 15.68 11.39
CA ASP A 166 1.77 16.11 12.15
C ASP A 166 2.08 17.27 13.10
N GLY A 167 3.24 17.17 13.77
CA GLY A 167 3.74 18.27 14.61
C GLY A 167 4.01 19.54 13.80
N TYR A 168 4.54 19.40 12.58
CA TYR A 168 4.71 20.53 11.67
C TYR A 168 3.36 21.12 11.25
N ASN A 169 2.45 20.28 10.76
CA ASN A 169 1.15 20.71 10.27
C ASN A 169 0.25 21.31 11.35
N SER A 170 0.43 20.93 12.61
CA SER A 170 -0.32 21.54 13.72
C SER A 170 0.05 23.01 13.98
N LYS A 171 1.24 23.44 13.54
CA LYS A 171 1.75 24.81 13.71
C LYS A 171 1.49 25.71 12.51
N HIS A 172 1.12 25.16 11.37
CA HIS A 172 1.01 25.88 10.11
C HIS A 172 -0.39 25.80 9.51
N THR A 173 -0.87 26.89 8.93
CA THR A 173 -2.14 26.95 8.19
C THR A 173 -2.10 26.14 6.89
N HIS A 174 -0.95 26.13 6.22
CA HIS A 174 -0.72 25.32 5.03
C HIS A 174 -0.03 24.02 5.44
N SER A 175 -0.75 22.94 5.34
CA SER A 175 -0.23 21.62 5.71
C SER A 175 0.72 21.08 4.65
N MET A 176 1.81 20.47 5.08
CA MET A 176 2.69 19.67 4.26
C MET A 176 1.97 18.34 3.94
N PRO A 177 1.78 17.97 2.66
CA PRO A 177 1.13 16.71 2.31
C PRO A 177 2.05 15.52 2.55
N TYR A 178 1.47 14.37 2.84
CA TYR A 178 2.19 13.10 2.68
C TYR A 178 2.51 12.88 1.20
N ILE A 179 3.66 12.32 0.92
CA ILE A 179 4.06 11.89 -0.44
C ILE A 179 4.23 10.38 -0.43
N VAL A 180 3.43 9.72 -1.25
CA VAL A 180 3.46 8.26 -1.42
C VAL A 180 4.02 7.95 -2.78
N VAL A 181 5.14 7.24 -2.81
CA VAL A 181 5.80 6.79 -4.04
C VAL A 181 5.46 5.32 -4.26
N ILE A 182 4.89 5.00 -5.40
CA ILE A 182 4.55 3.63 -5.78
C ILE A 182 5.32 3.26 -7.03
N VAL A 183 6.07 2.17 -6.94
CA VAL A 183 6.80 1.59 -8.05
C VAL A 183 6.21 0.22 -8.33
N ASP A 184 5.59 0.07 -9.50
CA ASP A 184 5.23 -1.25 -10.00
C ASP A 184 6.46 -1.91 -10.57
N GLU A 185 6.78 -3.09 -10.47
CA GLU A 185 7.92 -3.82 -11.04
C GLU A 185 9.29 -3.14 -10.83
N MET A 186 9.73 -3.16 -9.57
CA MET A 186 11.04 -2.58 -9.18
C MET A 186 12.23 -3.24 -9.89
N SER A 187 12.13 -4.52 -10.26
CA SER A 187 13.20 -5.25 -10.95
C SER A 187 13.53 -4.65 -12.32
N ASP A 188 12.52 -4.23 -13.09
CA ASP A 188 12.73 -3.61 -14.39
C ASP A 188 13.44 -2.25 -14.26
N LEU A 189 13.08 -1.49 -13.24
CA LEU A 189 13.77 -0.23 -12.93
C LEU A 189 15.24 -0.44 -12.59
N MET A 190 15.56 -1.44 -11.76
CA MET A 190 16.94 -1.74 -11.36
C MET A 190 17.81 -2.26 -12.51
N LEU A 191 17.24 -3.01 -13.45
CA LEU A 191 17.98 -3.51 -14.62
C LEU A 191 18.48 -2.40 -15.54
N VAL A 192 17.75 -1.29 -15.60
CA VAL A 192 18.12 -0.13 -16.44
C VAL A 192 19.00 0.84 -15.65
N ALA A 193 18.68 1.15 -14.41
CA ALA A 193 19.42 2.07 -13.57
C ALA A 193 20.78 1.52 -13.08
N GLY A 194 20.93 0.20 -12.99
CA GLY A 194 22.17 -0.45 -12.56
C GLY A 194 23.32 -0.45 -13.61
N LYS A 195 23.10 0.16 -14.77
CA LYS A 195 24.10 0.32 -15.85
C LYS A 195 24.68 1.74 -15.93
N GLU A 196 24.20 2.67 -15.12
CA GLU A 196 24.68 4.02 -14.93
C GLU A 196 25.20 4.21 -13.49
#